data_f4780f4cab6ce0e3d7240a84db53e625
#
_entry.id   f4780f4cab6ce0e3d7240a84db53e625
#
_cell.length_a   1.000
_cell.length_b   1.000
_cell.length_c   1.000
_cell.angle_alpha   90.00
_cell.angle_beta   90.00
_cell.angle_gamma   90.00
#
_symmetry.space_group_name_H-M   'P 1'
#
loop_
_entity.id
_entity.type
_entity.pdbx_description
1 polymer ?
#
loop_
_entity_poly.entity_id
_entity_poly.type
_entity_poly.pdbx_seq_one_letter_code
_entity_poly.pdbx_strand_id
1 'polypeptide(L)'
;MNEKIFTVRLSTDENAVEILDQTLLPNRVEYLRLETAEQLYEAVFKLRVRGAPAIGVCAGFGMYVLARKVSDDILPELRRAGEYLVSSRPTAVNLSWAVKRMLACAERGYSSRDELLSALRSECTAICDEDIATCRAISENGLSLVKSGDGILTHCNAGALAAVEYGTGLGTLLLGRERGYEFHVYSDETRPLLQGARLTSFELNHAGIDVTLICDNAASLLMKQGKIQACFVGCDRAAANGDVANKIGTRSVAINAKYHGIPFYVFCPGSTIDFGCATGDDIVIEERSGEEIKTMFFSEPVAEPEVKCWNPAFDVTDAELVTAIITERGIARYPYTESLKRLYASEGI
;
A
#
# COMPACT_ATOMS: atom_id res chain seq x y z
N MET A 1 6.88 -24.47 -10.48
CA MET A 1 6.90 -23.35 -9.50
C MET A 1 6.86 -22.08 -10.33
N ASN A 2 5.83 -21.27 -10.15
CA ASN A 2 5.80 -19.96 -10.81
C ASN A 2 6.97 -19.12 -10.30
N GLU A 3 7.61 -18.37 -11.18
CA GLU A 3 8.69 -17.43 -10.82
C GLU A 3 8.18 -16.46 -9.75
N LYS A 4 8.98 -16.21 -8.69
CA LYS A 4 8.59 -15.27 -7.62
C LYS A 4 8.43 -13.88 -8.24
N ILE A 5 7.21 -13.35 -8.20
CA ILE A 5 6.90 -12.00 -8.66
C ILE A 5 7.49 -11.02 -7.63
N PHE A 6 8.13 -9.97 -8.12
CA PHE A 6 8.56 -8.83 -7.29
C PHE A 6 7.86 -7.55 -7.74
N THR A 7 7.68 -6.63 -6.83
CA THR A 7 7.01 -5.33 -7.09
C THR A 7 8.00 -4.27 -7.56
N VAL A 8 9.07 -4.09 -6.83
CA VAL A 8 10.14 -3.12 -7.09
C VAL A 8 11.47 -3.64 -6.55
N ARG A 9 12.55 -3.42 -7.30
CA ARG A 9 13.92 -3.71 -6.86
C ARG A 9 14.93 -2.86 -7.60
N LEU A 10 16.11 -2.75 -7.04
CA LEU A 10 17.28 -2.24 -7.75
C LEU A 10 17.75 -3.30 -8.75
N SER A 11 18.06 -2.93 -9.99
CA SER A 11 18.61 -3.85 -10.98
C SER A 11 19.99 -4.38 -10.55
N THR A 12 20.37 -5.55 -11.02
CA THR A 12 21.66 -6.19 -10.65
C THR A 12 22.88 -5.37 -11.05
N ASP A 13 22.80 -4.59 -12.13
CA ASP A 13 23.81 -3.65 -12.57
C ASP A 13 23.72 -2.28 -11.88
N GLU A 14 22.72 -2.10 -11.02
CA GLU A 14 22.41 -0.88 -10.28
C GLU A 14 22.18 0.36 -11.15
N ASN A 15 21.86 0.20 -12.43
CA ASN A 15 21.66 1.30 -13.37
C ASN A 15 20.18 1.65 -13.57
N ALA A 16 19.27 0.86 -13.00
CA ALA A 16 17.82 1.05 -13.13
C ALA A 16 17.09 0.61 -11.87
N VAL A 17 15.87 1.13 -11.70
CA VAL A 17 14.85 0.53 -10.85
C VAL A 17 14.01 -0.39 -11.71
N GLU A 18 13.88 -1.65 -11.33
CA GLU A 18 13.00 -2.60 -11.98
C GLU A 18 11.67 -2.65 -11.22
N ILE A 19 10.57 -2.45 -11.94
CA ILE A 19 9.22 -2.52 -11.40
C ILE A 19 8.34 -3.45 -12.19
N LEU A 20 7.38 -4.10 -11.52
CA LEU A 20 6.27 -4.77 -12.17
C LEU A 20 5.25 -3.72 -12.65
N ASP A 21 4.92 -3.72 -13.94
CA ASP A 21 3.87 -2.83 -14.45
C ASP A 21 2.48 -3.33 -14.03
N GLN A 22 1.97 -2.79 -12.92
CA GLN A 22 0.67 -3.18 -12.37
C GLN A 22 -0.53 -2.73 -13.21
N THR A 23 -0.33 -1.84 -14.18
CA THR A 23 -1.40 -1.43 -15.11
C THR A 23 -1.79 -2.54 -16.07
N LEU A 24 -0.90 -3.50 -16.31
CA LEU A 24 -1.09 -4.63 -17.21
C LEU A 24 -1.68 -5.86 -16.53
N LEU A 25 -1.65 -5.90 -15.19
CA LEU A 25 -2.21 -7.01 -14.43
C LEU A 25 -3.75 -7.03 -14.51
N PRO A 26 -4.37 -8.23 -14.50
CA PRO A 26 -3.77 -9.56 -14.39
C PRO A 26 -3.37 -10.16 -15.74
N ASN A 27 -3.63 -9.48 -16.85
CA ASN A 27 -3.56 -10.05 -18.20
C ASN A 27 -2.12 -10.29 -18.69
N ARG A 28 -1.17 -9.46 -18.23
CA ARG A 28 0.25 -9.56 -18.58
C ARG A 28 1.13 -9.25 -17.38
N VAL A 29 2.21 -10.01 -17.24
CA VAL A 29 3.27 -9.78 -16.25
C VAL A 29 4.47 -9.23 -17.01
N GLU A 30 4.70 -7.95 -16.90
CA GLU A 30 5.80 -7.25 -17.57
C GLU A 30 6.58 -6.40 -16.57
N TYR A 31 7.91 -6.42 -16.70
CA TYR A 31 8.80 -5.61 -15.87
C TYR A 31 9.38 -4.47 -16.68
N LEU A 32 9.39 -3.29 -16.08
CA LEU A 32 9.98 -2.09 -16.66
C LEU A 32 11.30 -1.76 -15.97
N ARG A 33 12.27 -1.29 -16.73
CA ARG A 33 13.51 -0.71 -16.24
C ARG A 33 13.43 0.81 -16.31
N LEU A 34 13.47 1.46 -15.16
CA LEU A 34 13.36 2.90 -15.01
C LEU A 34 14.75 3.48 -14.73
N GLU A 35 15.24 4.27 -15.67
CA GLU A 35 16.60 4.79 -15.67
C GLU A 35 16.69 6.32 -15.60
N THR A 36 15.55 7.01 -15.82
CA THR A 36 15.51 8.48 -15.83
C THR A 36 14.42 9.01 -14.89
N ALA A 37 14.52 10.30 -14.55
CA ALA A 37 13.53 10.95 -13.70
C ALA A 37 12.13 10.94 -14.35
N GLU A 38 12.05 11.08 -15.67
CA GLU A 38 10.80 11.08 -16.43
C GLU A 38 10.13 9.70 -16.38
N GLN A 39 10.92 8.62 -16.52
CA GLN A 39 10.40 7.25 -16.41
C GLN A 39 9.89 6.94 -15.02
N LEU A 40 10.63 7.35 -13.97
CA LEU A 40 10.21 7.21 -12.58
C LEU A 40 8.95 8.02 -12.29
N TYR A 41 8.88 9.26 -12.75
CA TYR A 41 7.70 10.11 -12.64
C TYR A 41 6.48 9.45 -13.29
N GLU A 42 6.62 9.03 -14.56
CA GLU A 42 5.53 8.41 -15.32
C GLU A 42 5.04 7.12 -14.65
N ALA A 43 5.95 6.29 -14.15
CA ALA A 43 5.62 5.04 -13.48
C ALA A 43 4.76 5.26 -12.22
N VAL A 44 5.07 6.29 -11.43
CA VAL A 44 4.30 6.67 -10.24
C VAL A 44 2.97 7.34 -10.63
N PHE A 45 3.00 8.28 -11.56
CA PHE A 45 1.84 9.03 -12.04
C PHE A 45 0.79 8.12 -12.68
N LYS A 46 1.22 7.18 -13.52
CA LYS A 46 0.35 6.21 -14.21
C LYS A 46 -0.04 5.00 -13.36
N LEU A 47 0.39 4.94 -12.10
CA LEU A 47 0.15 3.82 -11.20
C LEU A 47 0.74 2.48 -11.69
N ARG A 48 1.82 2.52 -12.48
CA ARG A 48 2.58 1.30 -12.84
C ARG A 48 3.22 0.69 -11.59
N VAL A 49 3.72 1.54 -10.70
CA VAL A 49 4.01 1.22 -9.31
C VAL A 49 3.06 2.02 -8.42
N ARG A 50 2.42 1.36 -7.44
CA ARG A 50 1.41 1.94 -6.57
C ARG A 50 1.47 1.32 -5.18
N GLY A 51 0.74 1.91 -4.21
CA GLY A 51 0.85 1.60 -2.78
C GLY A 51 1.91 2.48 -2.13
N ALA A 52 1.57 3.04 -0.96
CA ALA A 52 2.44 4.01 -0.30
C ALA A 52 3.87 3.46 -0.05
N PRO A 53 4.05 2.22 0.48
CA PRO A 53 5.37 1.65 0.69
C PRO A 53 6.15 1.43 -0.62
N ALA A 54 5.54 0.77 -1.61
CA ALA A 54 6.22 0.47 -2.89
C ALA A 54 6.68 1.74 -3.62
N ILE A 55 5.88 2.81 -3.58
CA ILE A 55 6.26 4.11 -4.17
C ILE A 55 7.46 4.72 -3.42
N GLY A 56 7.49 4.61 -2.10
CA GLY A 56 8.61 5.06 -1.28
C GLY A 56 9.92 4.34 -1.62
N VAL A 57 9.89 3.01 -1.70
CA VAL A 57 11.05 2.19 -2.08
C VAL A 57 11.48 2.49 -3.52
N CYS A 58 10.53 2.61 -4.46
CA CYS A 58 10.81 3.00 -5.83
C CYS A 58 11.52 4.35 -5.91
N ALA A 59 11.09 5.33 -5.12
CA ALA A 59 11.74 6.64 -5.04
C ALA A 59 13.14 6.55 -4.43
N GLY A 60 13.32 5.78 -3.36
CA GLY A 60 14.64 5.56 -2.74
C GLY A 60 15.65 4.99 -3.74
N PHE A 61 15.31 3.90 -4.41
CA PHE A 61 16.14 3.33 -5.47
C PHE A 61 16.32 4.30 -6.64
N GLY A 62 15.24 4.99 -7.05
CA GLY A 62 15.28 5.98 -8.13
C GLY A 62 16.29 7.11 -7.85
N MET A 63 16.26 7.69 -6.67
CA MET A 63 17.20 8.74 -6.26
C MET A 63 18.66 8.24 -6.32
N TYR A 64 18.93 7.01 -5.90
CA TYR A 64 20.25 6.40 -6.03
C TYR A 64 20.67 6.22 -7.49
N VAL A 65 19.81 5.65 -8.34
CA VAL A 65 20.06 5.44 -9.76
C VAL A 65 20.35 6.78 -10.47
N LEU A 66 19.58 7.82 -10.15
CA LEU A 66 19.80 9.16 -10.72
C LEU A 66 21.15 9.76 -10.24
N ALA A 67 21.50 9.61 -8.96
CA ALA A 67 22.77 10.08 -8.43
C ALA A 67 23.98 9.45 -9.14
N ARG A 68 23.91 8.17 -9.50
CA ARG A 68 24.97 7.48 -10.24
C ARG A 68 25.24 8.06 -11.63
N LYS A 69 24.25 8.66 -12.26
CA LYS A 69 24.33 9.22 -13.62
C LYS A 69 24.88 10.64 -13.67
N VAL A 70 24.94 11.32 -12.54
CA VAL A 70 25.51 12.68 -12.45
C VAL A 70 27.03 12.60 -12.32
N SER A 71 27.75 13.33 -13.19
CA SER A 71 29.23 13.33 -13.19
C SER A 71 29.82 14.27 -12.15
N ASP A 72 29.23 15.45 -11.96
CA ASP A 72 29.80 16.53 -11.15
C ASP A 72 29.01 16.73 -9.85
N ASP A 73 28.47 17.89 -9.58
CA ASP A 73 27.77 18.21 -8.34
C ASP A 73 26.42 17.46 -8.24
N ILE A 74 26.43 16.34 -7.51
CA ILE A 74 25.29 15.44 -7.39
C ILE A 74 24.12 16.08 -6.63
N LEU A 75 24.37 16.86 -5.59
CA LEU A 75 23.33 17.31 -4.66
C LEU A 75 22.28 18.25 -5.30
N PRO A 76 22.64 19.27 -6.08
CA PRO A 76 21.65 20.10 -6.78
C PRO A 76 20.80 19.33 -7.78
N GLU A 77 21.39 18.37 -8.50
CA GLU A 77 20.66 17.53 -9.45
C GLU A 77 19.68 16.61 -8.72
N LEU A 78 20.10 16.00 -7.60
CA LEU A 78 19.23 15.18 -6.77
C LEU A 78 18.07 15.96 -6.17
N ARG A 79 18.29 17.22 -5.75
CA ARG A 79 17.19 18.08 -5.27
C ARG A 79 16.16 18.33 -6.37
N ARG A 80 16.59 18.70 -7.57
CA ARG A 80 15.69 18.91 -8.73
C ARG A 80 14.94 17.64 -9.09
N ALA A 81 15.62 16.51 -9.15
CA ALA A 81 14.99 15.22 -9.42
C ALA A 81 13.99 14.83 -8.35
N GLY A 82 14.31 15.04 -7.07
CA GLY A 82 13.41 14.76 -5.95
C GLY A 82 12.15 15.62 -5.99
N GLU A 83 12.26 16.93 -6.23
CA GLU A 83 11.11 17.82 -6.40
C GLU A 83 10.22 17.39 -7.56
N TYR A 84 10.84 17.03 -8.69
CA TYR A 84 10.13 16.54 -9.86
C TYR A 84 9.39 15.23 -9.55
N LEU A 85 10.03 14.26 -8.90
CA LEU A 85 9.38 12.99 -8.54
C LEU A 85 8.20 13.21 -7.57
N VAL A 86 8.37 14.06 -6.56
CA VAL A 86 7.28 14.37 -5.60
C VAL A 86 6.08 14.99 -6.28
N SER A 87 6.29 15.79 -7.34
CA SER A 87 5.20 16.42 -8.10
C SER A 87 4.32 15.41 -8.86
N SER A 88 4.77 14.18 -9.06
CA SER A 88 3.96 13.11 -9.69
C SER A 88 2.74 12.73 -8.85
N ARG A 89 2.87 12.76 -7.50
CA ARG A 89 1.78 12.50 -6.54
C ARG A 89 2.01 13.30 -5.25
N PRO A 90 1.63 14.58 -5.20
CA PRO A 90 1.91 15.46 -4.06
C PRO A 90 1.32 14.97 -2.72
N THR A 91 0.26 14.18 -2.76
CA THR A 91 -0.42 13.61 -1.58
C THR A 91 0.21 12.30 -1.07
N ALA A 92 1.16 11.71 -1.82
CA ALA A 92 1.81 10.47 -1.43
C ALA A 92 2.92 10.71 -0.40
N VAL A 93 2.58 10.58 0.88
CA VAL A 93 3.48 10.86 2.01
C VAL A 93 4.80 10.07 1.90
N ASN A 94 4.73 8.77 1.60
CA ASN A 94 5.92 7.92 1.53
C ASN A 94 6.86 8.29 0.38
N LEU A 95 6.33 8.83 -0.74
CA LEU A 95 7.14 9.36 -1.83
C LEU A 95 8.02 10.51 -1.35
N SER A 96 7.40 11.53 -0.75
CA SER A 96 8.11 12.71 -0.24
C SER A 96 9.05 12.35 0.92
N TRP A 97 8.66 11.41 1.77
CA TRP A 97 9.50 10.92 2.87
C TRP A 97 10.77 10.24 2.37
N ALA A 98 10.67 9.32 1.41
CA ALA A 98 11.83 8.62 0.85
C ALA A 98 12.79 9.59 0.14
N VAL A 99 12.26 10.53 -0.65
CA VAL A 99 13.05 11.58 -1.31
C VAL A 99 13.78 12.42 -0.28
N LYS A 100 13.09 12.91 0.77
CA LYS A 100 13.70 13.69 1.86
C LYS A 100 14.80 12.92 2.57
N ARG A 101 14.56 11.63 2.85
CA ARG A 101 15.54 10.76 3.51
C ARG A 101 16.80 10.57 2.67
N MET A 102 16.65 10.37 1.36
CA MET A 102 17.79 10.28 0.43
C MET A 102 18.54 11.60 0.33
N LEU A 103 17.86 12.74 0.28
CA LEU A 103 18.48 14.06 0.28
C LEU A 103 19.24 14.34 1.59
N ALA A 104 18.64 14.04 2.73
CA ALA A 104 19.28 14.18 4.03
C ALA A 104 20.55 13.28 4.14
N CYS A 105 20.53 12.09 3.53
CA CYS A 105 21.73 11.27 3.40
C CYS A 105 22.79 11.99 2.56
N ALA A 106 22.44 12.50 1.39
CA ALA A 106 23.38 13.21 0.50
C ALA A 106 24.00 14.47 1.13
N GLU A 107 23.30 15.13 2.04
CA GLU A 107 23.71 16.37 2.71
C GLU A 107 24.68 16.18 3.87
N ARG A 108 24.99 14.95 4.30
CA ARG A 108 25.90 14.67 5.43
C ARG A 108 27.36 15.11 5.19
N GLY A 109 27.72 15.36 3.93
CA GLY A 109 29.06 15.69 3.51
C GLY A 109 29.95 14.44 3.40
N TYR A 110 30.58 14.26 2.24
CA TYR A 110 31.44 13.11 1.94
C TYR A 110 32.75 13.57 1.31
N SER A 111 33.83 12.82 1.57
CA SER A 111 35.16 13.16 1.07
C SER A 111 35.32 12.85 -0.42
N SER A 112 34.49 11.99 -0.97
CA SER A 112 34.53 11.57 -2.37
C SER A 112 33.13 11.23 -2.90
N ARG A 113 33.03 11.22 -4.24
CA ARG A 113 31.82 10.75 -4.95
C ARG A 113 31.49 9.30 -4.59
N ASP A 114 32.50 8.44 -4.49
CA ASP A 114 32.29 7.02 -4.21
C ASP A 114 31.74 6.79 -2.78
N GLU A 115 32.21 7.57 -1.80
CA GLU A 115 31.63 7.54 -0.46
C GLU A 115 30.16 7.99 -0.45
N LEU A 116 29.82 9.08 -1.16
CA LEU A 116 28.44 9.54 -1.31
C LEU A 116 27.57 8.48 -1.95
N LEU A 117 28.00 7.89 -3.07
CA LEU A 117 27.22 6.86 -3.76
C LEU A 117 27.05 5.60 -2.90
N SER A 118 28.09 5.20 -2.16
CA SER A 118 28.02 4.08 -1.22
C SER A 118 26.99 4.35 -0.10
N ALA A 119 26.97 5.55 0.44
CA ALA A 119 26.02 5.95 1.47
C ALA A 119 24.58 5.97 0.93
N LEU A 120 24.34 6.54 -0.26
CA LEU A 120 23.04 6.55 -0.91
C LEU A 120 22.54 5.13 -1.23
N ARG A 121 23.45 4.26 -1.67
CA ARG A 121 23.12 2.86 -1.90
C ARG A 121 22.69 2.16 -0.61
N SER A 122 23.43 2.37 0.45
CA SER A 122 23.07 1.82 1.77
C SER A 122 21.74 2.36 2.27
N GLU A 123 21.48 3.65 2.09
CA GLU A 123 20.24 4.29 2.53
C GLU A 123 19.01 3.80 1.75
N CYS A 124 19.09 3.69 0.41
CA CYS A 124 17.97 3.17 -0.38
C CYS A 124 17.72 1.68 -0.09
N THR A 125 18.75 0.90 0.20
CA THR A 125 18.60 -0.49 0.65
C THR A 125 17.93 -0.54 2.02
N ALA A 126 18.34 0.32 2.97
CA ALA A 126 17.71 0.40 4.28
C ALA A 126 16.20 0.73 4.19
N ILE A 127 15.80 1.66 3.29
CA ILE A 127 14.38 1.96 3.05
C ILE A 127 13.63 0.69 2.61
N CYS A 128 14.20 -0.12 1.74
CA CYS A 128 13.61 -1.37 1.27
C CYS A 128 13.53 -2.42 2.40
N ASP A 129 14.62 -2.63 3.13
CA ASP A 129 14.70 -3.65 4.18
C ASP A 129 13.77 -3.32 5.36
N GLU A 130 13.64 -2.04 5.70
CA GLU A 130 12.71 -1.55 6.72
C GLU A 130 11.25 -1.78 6.32
N ASP A 131 10.90 -1.57 5.04
CA ASP A 131 9.56 -1.88 4.54
C ASP A 131 9.24 -3.39 4.66
N ILE A 132 10.17 -4.24 4.24
CA ILE A 132 10.03 -5.70 4.35
C ILE A 132 9.87 -6.13 5.82
N ALA A 133 10.71 -5.60 6.71
CA ALA A 133 10.65 -5.91 8.13
C ALA A 133 9.34 -5.45 8.78
N THR A 134 8.87 -4.24 8.42
CA THR A 134 7.60 -3.69 8.87
C THR A 134 6.42 -4.55 8.42
N CYS A 135 6.34 -4.88 7.13
CA CYS A 135 5.29 -5.72 6.58
C CYS A 135 5.27 -7.11 7.21
N ARG A 136 6.45 -7.70 7.43
CA ARG A 136 6.57 -9.00 8.10
C ARG A 136 6.09 -8.94 9.55
N ALA A 137 6.48 -7.92 10.32
CA ALA A 137 6.04 -7.77 11.71
C ALA A 137 4.51 -7.56 11.81
N ILE A 138 3.92 -6.76 10.93
CA ILE A 138 2.46 -6.60 10.80
C ILE A 138 1.81 -7.96 10.52
N SER A 139 2.37 -8.76 9.60
CA SER A 139 1.85 -10.07 9.23
C SER A 139 1.90 -11.07 10.40
N GLU A 140 2.99 -11.06 11.18
CA GLU A 140 3.11 -11.87 12.41
C GLU A 140 2.03 -11.53 13.44
N ASN A 141 1.83 -10.24 13.70
CA ASN A 141 0.80 -9.77 14.61
C ASN A 141 -0.60 -10.15 14.13
N GLY A 142 -0.87 -9.99 12.83
CA GLY A 142 -2.14 -10.34 12.21
C GLY A 142 -2.45 -11.84 12.29
N LEU A 143 -1.44 -12.68 12.09
CA LEU A 143 -1.61 -14.15 12.11
C LEU A 143 -2.10 -14.66 13.47
N SER A 144 -1.82 -13.94 14.55
CA SER A 144 -2.32 -14.26 15.90
C SER A 144 -3.84 -14.12 16.07
N LEU A 145 -4.52 -13.45 15.12
CA LEU A 145 -5.94 -13.10 15.18
C LEU A 145 -6.84 -14.07 14.40
N VAL A 146 -6.26 -14.99 13.67
CA VAL A 146 -6.99 -15.90 12.75
C VAL A 146 -6.53 -17.34 12.89
N LYS A 147 -7.31 -18.25 12.34
CA LYS A 147 -7.04 -19.69 12.36
C LYS A 147 -7.00 -20.24 10.94
N SER A 148 -6.32 -21.35 10.77
CA SER A 148 -6.42 -22.13 9.54
C SER A 148 -7.87 -22.56 9.30
N GLY A 149 -8.37 -22.40 8.09
CA GLY A 149 -9.75 -22.65 7.70
C GLY A 149 -10.66 -21.43 7.77
N ASP A 150 -10.21 -20.28 8.29
CA ASP A 150 -11.03 -19.07 8.32
C ASP A 150 -11.30 -18.52 6.92
N GLY A 151 -12.55 -18.07 6.71
CA GLY A 151 -12.94 -17.26 5.55
C GLY A 151 -12.63 -15.78 5.82
N ILE A 152 -11.84 -15.16 4.97
CA ILE A 152 -11.37 -13.78 5.12
C ILE A 152 -11.90 -12.92 3.98
N LEU A 153 -12.58 -11.83 4.30
CA LEU A 153 -12.93 -10.79 3.32
C LEU A 153 -11.83 -9.75 3.26
N THR A 154 -11.45 -9.33 2.06
CA THR A 154 -10.53 -8.21 1.87
C THR A 154 -11.05 -7.23 0.83
N HIS A 155 -10.69 -5.95 0.98
CA HIS A 155 -11.07 -4.85 0.10
C HIS A 155 -9.84 -4.10 -0.38
N CYS A 156 -9.79 -3.72 -1.65
CA CYS A 156 -8.64 -3.12 -2.33
C CYS A 156 -7.46 -4.09 -2.46
N ASN A 157 -6.23 -3.57 -2.43
CA ASN A 157 -5.02 -4.39 -2.42
C ASN A 157 -4.01 -3.81 -1.43
N ALA A 158 -3.75 -4.57 -0.38
CA ALA A 158 -2.78 -4.29 0.66
C ALA A 158 -1.76 -5.44 0.81
N GLY A 159 -1.35 -6.03 -0.33
CA GLY A 159 -0.38 -7.10 -0.42
C GLY A 159 1.01 -6.65 -0.86
N ALA A 160 1.86 -7.59 -1.28
CA ALA A 160 3.21 -7.34 -1.73
C ALA A 160 3.26 -6.41 -2.96
N LEU A 161 2.19 -6.38 -3.78
CA LEU A 161 2.07 -5.43 -4.90
C LEU A 161 1.95 -3.97 -4.45
N ALA A 162 1.58 -3.72 -3.19
CA ALA A 162 1.51 -2.37 -2.61
C ALA A 162 2.74 -2.01 -1.75
N ALA A 163 3.63 -2.97 -1.53
CA ALA A 163 4.86 -2.89 -0.73
C ALA A 163 6.02 -3.50 -1.52
N VAL A 164 6.94 -4.19 -0.86
CA VAL A 164 8.03 -4.95 -1.51
C VAL A 164 7.83 -6.44 -1.35
N GLU A 165 7.60 -6.87 -0.11
CA GLU A 165 7.28 -8.26 0.23
C GLU A 165 6.14 -8.28 1.25
N TYR A 166 5.34 -9.37 1.27
CA TYR A 166 4.19 -9.60 2.15
C TYR A 166 3.04 -8.59 1.95
N GLY A 167 3.32 -7.29 2.07
CA GLY A 167 2.30 -6.27 2.21
C GLY A 167 1.77 -6.20 3.65
N THR A 168 0.74 -5.40 3.86
CA THR A 168 0.14 -5.21 5.18
C THR A 168 -1.02 -6.20 5.40
N GLY A 169 -2.21 -5.92 4.87
CA GLY A 169 -3.41 -6.74 5.10
C GLY A 169 -3.30 -8.16 4.54
N LEU A 170 -2.77 -8.32 3.31
CA LEU A 170 -2.60 -9.64 2.71
C LEU A 170 -1.35 -10.36 3.21
N GLY A 171 -0.40 -9.64 3.81
CA GLY A 171 0.82 -10.24 4.34
C GLY A 171 0.56 -11.32 5.38
N THR A 172 -0.46 -11.14 6.21
CA THR A 172 -0.92 -12.17 7.16
C THR A 172 -1.31 -13.47 6.46
N LEU A 173 -1.99 -13.37 5.31
CA LEU A 173 -2.43 -14.54 4.54
C LEU A 173 -1.25 -15.23 3.86
N LEU A 174 -0.33 -14.44 3.29
CA LEU A 174 0.88 -14.96 2.64
C LEU A 174 1.79 -15.66 3.65
N LEU A 175 2.05 -15.04 4.79
CA LEU A 175 2.83 -15.63 5.88
C LEU A 175 2.15 -16.89 6.46
N GLY A 176 0.84 -16.85 6.62
CA GLY A 176 0.06 -18.01 7.06
C GLY A 176 0.20 -19.18 6.08
N ARG A 177 0.11 -18.91 4.77
CA ARG A 177 0.33 -19.91 3.73
C ARG A 177 1.72 -20.53 3.80
N GLU A 178 2.77 -19.74 3.98
CA GLU A 178 4.14 -20.21 4.20
C GLU A 178 4.25 -21.16 5.40
N ARG A 179 3.40 -20.97 6.42
CA ARG A 179 3.33 -21.78 7.65
C ARG A 179 2.32 -22.92 7.60
N GLY A 180 1.74 -23.19 6.43
CA GLY A 180 0.81 -24.29 6.23
C GLY A 180 -0.64 -24.00 6.66
N TYR A 181 -0.99 -22.73 6.89
CA TYR A 181 -2.38 -22.34 7.08
C TYR A 181 -3.13 -22.42 5.74
N GLU A 182 -4.38 -22.76 5.81
CA GLU A 182 -5.31 -22.69 4.70
C GLU A 182 -6.34 -21.58 5.00
N PHE A 183 -6.57 -20.70 4.02
CA PHE A 183 -7.56 -19.64 4.10
C PHE A 183 -8.50 -19.71 2.91
N HIS A 184 -9.75 -19.29 3.11
CA HIS A 184 -10.70 -19.04 2.07
C HIS A 184 -10.91 -17.53 1.92
N VAL A 185 -10.33 -16.91 0.88
CA VAL A 185 -10.31 -15.45 0.77
C VAL A 185 -11.41 -14.99 -0.18
N TYR A 186 -12.24 -14.05 0.26
CA TYR A 186 -13.20 -13.32 -0.57
C TYR A 186 -12.62 -11.94 -0.86
N SER A 187 -12.36 -11.66 -2.12
CA SER A 187 -11.82 -10.37 -2.56
C SER A 187 -12.92 -9.54 -3.20
N ASP A 188 -13.28 -8.41 -2.57
CA ASP A 188 -14.09 -7.40 -3.22
C ASP A 188 -13.41 -6.92 -4.50
N GLU A 189 -14.15 -6.75 -5.61
CA GLU A 189 -13.57 -6.25 -6.86
C GLU A 189 -12.99 -4.84 -6.72
N THR A 190 -13.52 -4.04 -5.80
CA THR A 190 -13.08 -2.68 -5.45
C THR A 190 -13.26 -1.69 -6.60
N ARG A 191 -14.52 -1.33 -6.88
CA ARG A 191 -14.83 -0.28 -7.85
C ARG A 191 -14.27 1.09 -7.39
N PRO A 192 -13.93 2.05 -8.32
CA PRO A 192 -13.95 1.87 -9.79
C PRO A 192 -12.65 1.26 -10.35
N LEU A 193 -11.49 1.29 -9.63
CA LEU A 193 -10.17 0.93 -10.17
C LEU A 193 -9.89 -0.58 -10.15
N LEU A 194 -10.78 -1.39 -9.58
CA LEU A 194 -10.74 -2.85 -9.56
C LEU A 194 -9.45 -3.45 -8.97
N GLN A 195 -8.88 -2.83 -7.91
CA GLN A 195 -7.66 -3.32 -7.27
C GLN A 195 -7.85 -4.72 -6.69
N GLY A 196 -9.02 -5.02 -6.13
CA GLY A 196 -9.34 -6.36 -5.63
C GLY A 196 -9.40 -7.39 -6.75
N ALA A 197 -10.08 -7.06 -7.84
CA ALA A 197 -10.19 -7.95 -8.99
C ALA A 197 -8.86 -8.15 -9.70
N ARG A 198 -8.12 -7.06 -9.95
CA ARG A 198 -6.94 -7.08 -10.81
C ARG A 198 -5.66 -7.48 -10.10
N LEU A 199 -5.52 -7.07 -8.85
CA LEU A 199 -4.27 -7.19 -8.10
C LEU A 199 -4.38 -8.20 -6.96
N THR A 200 -5.37 -8.07 -6.07
CA THR A 200 -5.51 -8.96 -4.92
C THR A 200 -5.79 -10.40 -5.33
N SER A 201 -6.75 -10.61 -6.22
CA SER A 201 -7.05 -11.97 -6.68
C SER A 201 -5.88 -12.59 -7.46
N PHE A 202 -5.15 -11.78 -8.24
CA PHE A 202 -3.95 -12.22 -8.94
C PHE A 202 -2.84 -12.64 -7.95
N GLU A 203 -2.54 -11.79 -6.96
CA GLU A 203 -1.49 -12.03 -5.98
C GLU A 203 -1.75 -13.28 -5.13
N LEU A 204 -2.96 -13.41 -4.59
CA LEU A 204 -3.36 -14.56 -3.77
C LEU A 204 -3.38 -15.86 -4.57
N ASN A 205 -3.91 -15.83 -5.80
CA ASN A 205 -3.92 -16.98 -6.69
C ASN A 205 -2.49 -17.45 -7.03
N HIS A 206 -1.56 -16.52 -7.29
CA HIS A 206 -0.15 -16.84 -7.53
C HIS A 206 0.54 -17.44 -6.30
N ALA A 207 0.13 -17.03 -5.10
CA ALA A 207 0.60 -17.60 -3.84
C ALA A 207 -0.03 -18.96 -3.51
N GLY A 208 -0.97 -19.46 -4.34
CA GLY A 208 -1.69 -20.70 -4.11
C GLY A 208 -2.67 -20.64 -2.94
N ILE A 209 -3.20 -19.43 -2.64
CA ILE A 209 -4.25 -19.20 -1.66
C ILE A 209 -5.60 -19.29 -2.39
N ASP A 210 -6.56 -20.01 -1.82
CA ASP A 210 -7.91 -20.10 -2.36
C ASP A 210 -8.62 -18.74 -2.27
N VAL A 211 -8.93 -18.15 -3.42
CA VAL A 211 -9.52 -16.83 -3.54
C VAL A 211 -10.76 -16.84 -4.42
N THR A 212 -11.82 -16.21 -3.92
CA THR A 212 -13.07 -15.98 -4.65
C THR A 212 -13.23 -14.48 -4.86
N LEU A 213 -13.28 -14.06 -6.13
CA LEU A 213 -13.59 -12.68 -6.49
C LEU A 213 -15.09 -12.44 -6.37
N ILE A 214 -15.49 -11.33 -5.76
CA ILE A 214 -16.87 -10.93 -5.59
C ILE A 214 -17.09 -9.46 -5.97
N CYS A 215 -18.34 -9.11 -6.35
CA CYS A 215 -18.73 -7.71 -6.44
C CYS A 215 -18.78 -7.08 -5.05
N ASP A 216 -18.42 -5.80 -4.92
CA ASP A 216 -18.37 -5.07 -3.65
C ASP A 216 -19.67 -5.17 -2.84
N ASN A 217 -20.82 -5.24 -3.50
CA ASN A 217 -22.12 -5.34 -2.87
C ASN A 217 -22.52 -6.76 -2.41
N ALA A 218 -21.70 -7.79 -2.69
CA ALA A 218 -21.97 -9.16 -2.29
C ALA A 218 -21.45 -9.51 -0.88
N ALA A 219 -20.56 -8.71 -0.31
CA ALA A 219 -19.89 -8.97 0.96
C ALA A 219 -20.87 -9.26 2.11
N SER A 220 -21.92 -8.42 2.27
CA SER A 220 -22.91 -8.57 3.33
C SER A 220 -23.68 -9.90 3.26
N LEU A 221 -23.95 -10.40 2.06
CA LEU A 221 -24.62 -11.69 1.88
C LEU A 221 -23.73 -12.85 2.35
N LEU A 222 -22.43 -12.82 2.03
CA LEU A 222 -21.47 -13.84 2.48
C LEU A 222 -21.28 -13.80 4.00
N MET A 223 -21.27 -12.61 4.60
CA MET A 223 -21.26 -12.42 6.05
C MET A 223 -22.49 -13.09 6.70
N LYS A 224 -23.69 -12.83 6.15
CA LYS A 224 -24.94 -13.46 6.61
C LYS A 224 -24.91 -14.97 6.50
N GLN A 225 -24.24 -15.52 5.48
CA GLN A 225 -24.11 -16.96 5.28
C GLN A 225 -23.03 -17.61 6.20
N GLY A 226 -22.36 -16.84 7.06
CA GLY A 226 -21.31 -17.34 7.95
C GLY A 226 -20.01 -17.77 7.24
N LYS A 227 -19.80 -17.32 6.00
CA LYS A 227 -18.62 -17.66 5.22
C LYS A 227 -17.40 -16.81 5.55
N ILE A 228 -17.58 -15.69 6.25
CA ILE A 228 -16.54 -14.73 6.60
C ILE A 228 -16.37 -14.71 8.10
N GLN A 229 -15.17 -15.00 8.58
CA GLN A 229 -14.77 -14.98 9.99
C GLN A 229 -14.04 -13.71 10.39
N ALA A 230 -13.42 -13.01 9.42
CA ALA A 230 -12.78 -11.71 9.64
C ALA A 230 -12.71 -10.90 8.35
N CYS A 231 -12.62 -9.57 8.48
CA CYS A 231 -12.34 -8.64 7.39
C CYS A 231 -10.95 -8.04 7.58
N PHE A 232 -10.14 -8.07 6.51
CA PHE A 232 -8.77 -7.55 6.47
C PHE A 232 -8.66 -6.42 5.45
N VAL A 233 -8.26 -5.24 5.89
CA VAL A 233 -8.03 -4.09 5.00
C VAL A 233 -6.71 -3.41 5.33
N GLY A 234 -6.14 -2.73 4.34
CA GLY A 234 -5.02 -1.83 4.55
C GLY A 234 -5.45 -0.50 5.16
N CYS A 235 -4.53 0.45 5.18
CA CYS A 235 -4.74 1.79 5.69
C CYS A 235 -3.95 2.79 4.86
N ASP A 236 -4.62 3.79 4.28
CA ASP A 236 -3.94 4.90 3.61
C ASP A 236 -3.55 6.01 4.61
N ARG A 237 -4.37 6.23 5.65
CA ARG A 237 -4.07 7.13 6.77
C ARG A 237 -4.93 6.79 7.98
N ALA A 238 -4.34 6.77 9.17
CA ALA A 238 -5.06 6.64 10.44
C ALA A 238 -4.91 7.91 11.26
N ALA A 239 -6.02 8.44 11.78
CA ALA A 239 -6.02 9.55 12.71
C ALA A 239 -5.67 9.09 14.14
N ALA A 240 -5.32 10.04 15.01
CA ALA A 240 -4.94 9.78 16.41
C ALA A 240 -6.04 9.09 17.23
N ASN A 241 -7.32 9.31 16.89
CA ASN A 241 -8.45 8.67 17.53
C ASN A 241 -8.75 7.25 17.02
N GLY A 242 -8.05 6.80 15.97
CA GLY A 242 -8.24 5.49 15.33
C GLY A 242 -9.24 5.47 14.18
N ASP A 243 -9.73 6.61 13.72
CA ASP A 243 -10.46 6.69 12.45
C ASP A 243 -9.49 6.40 11.30
N VAL A 244 -9.95 5.67 10.30
CA VAL A 244 -9.10 5.17 9.22
C VAL A 244 -9.64 5.60 7.86
N ALA A 245 -8.83 6.33 7.10
CA ALA A 245 -9.06 6.54 5.68
C ALA A 245 -8.44 5.38 4.88
N ASN A 246 -9.25 4.77 4.04
CA ASN A 246 -8.83 3.70 3.13
C ASN A 246 -9.67 3.75 1.85
N LYS A 247 -9.37 2.88 0.89
CA LYS A 247 -10.04 2.81 -0.40
C LYS A 247 -11.57 2.87 -0.25
N ILE A 248 -12.21 3.70 -1.10
CA ILE A 248 -13.68 3.85 -1.13
C ILE A 248 -14.36 2.47 -1.10
N GLY A 249 -15.36 2.30 -0.24
CA GLY A 249 -16.05 1.04 0.04
C GLY A 249 -15.63 0.39 1.38
N THR A 250 -14.49 0.73 1.94
CA THR A 250 -13.98 0.20 3.21
C THR A 250 -14.97 0.44 4.36
N ARG A 251 -15.54 1.66 4.45
CA ARG A 251 -16.56 1.98 5.45
C ARG A 251 -17.80 1.09 5.31
N SER A 252 -18.24 0.80 4.10
CA SER A 252 -19.37 -0.08 3.85
C SER A 252 -19.11 -1.49 4.36
N VAL A 253 -17.90 -2.03 4.11
CA VAL A 253 -17.48 -3.34 4.64
C VAL A 253 -17.47 -3.33 6.18
N ALA A 254 -16.91 -2.29 6.80
CA ALA A 254 -16.84 -2.17 8.27
C ALA A 254 -18.23 -2.13 8.93
N ILE A 255 -19.17 -1.36 8.36
CA ILE A 255 -20.57 -1.29 8.82
C ILE A 255 -21.25 -2.67 8.72
N ASN A 256 -21.08 -3.36 7.59
CA ASN A 256 -21.63 -4.70 7.40
C ASN A 256 -20.99 -5.71 8.36
N ALA A 257 -19.67 -5.65 8.56
CA ALA A 257 -18.97 -6.51 9.52
C ALA A 257 -19.50 -6.30 10.95
N LYS A 258 -19.66 -5.04 11.37
CA LYS A 258 -20.24 -4.68 12.67
C LYS A 258 -21.67 -5.23 12.84
N TYR A 259 -22.53 -5.06 11.82
CA TYR A 259 -23.88 -5.56 11.83
C TYR A 259 -23.97 -7.08 11.99
N HIS A 260 -23.06 -7.81 11.36
CA HIS A 260 -22.99 -9.27 11.42
C HIS A 260 -22.10 -9.82 12.57
N GLY A 261 -21.51 -8.95 13.41
CA GLY A 261 -20.66 -9.36 14.51
C GLY A 261 -19.33 -9.96 14.10
N ILE A 262 -18.83 -9.60 12.90
CA ILE A 262 -17.58 -10.07 12.34
C ILE A 262 -16.45 -9.07 12.67
N PRO A 263 -15.30 -9.51 13.15
CA PRO A 263 -14.18 -8.62 13.43
C PRO A 263 -13.65 -7.96 12.14
N PHE A 264 -13.43 -6.65 12.23
CA PHE A 264 -12.89 -5.82 11.16
C PHE A 264 -11.50 -5.32 11.59
N TYR A 265 -10.47 -5.78 10.91
CA TYR A 265 -9.07 -5.51 11.21
C TYR A 265 -8.43 -4.60 10.17
N VAL A 266 -7.76 -3.56 10.65
CA VAL A 266 -7.03 -2.59 9.84
C VAL A 266 -5.54 -2.83 10.02
N PHE A 267 -4.83 -3.06 8.92
CA PHE A 267 -3.39 -3.29 8.90
C PHE A 267 -2.67 -2.01 8.48
N CYS A 268 -1.98 -1.40 9.42
CA CYS A 268 -1.51 -0.02 9.34
C CYS A 268 -0.04 0.06 9.76
N PRO A 269 0.90 0.32 8.84
CA PRO A 269 2.26 0.66 9.23
C PRO A 269 2.28 1.94 10.08
N GLY A 270 3.18 2.03 11.04
CA GLY A 270 3.31 3.22 11.89
C GLY A 270 3.48 4.52 11.10
N SER A 271 4.12 4.44 9.94
CA SER A 271 4.30 5.59 9.02
C SER A 271 3.00 6.15 8.43
N THR A 272 1.88 5.42 8.50
CA THR A 272 0.56 5.87 8.04
C THR A 272 -0.32 6.39 9.18
N ILE A 273 0.13 6.27 10.43
CA ILE A 273 -0.55 6.86 11.59
C ILE A 273 -0.15 8.32 11.71
N ASP A 274 -1.12 9.21 11.62
CA ASP A 274 -0.93 10.64 11.78
C ASP A 274 -1.41 11.13 13.14
N PHE A 275 -0.49 11.21 14.08
CA PHE A 275 -0.78 11.70 15.42
C PHE A 275 -1.10 13.20 15.48
N GLY A 276 -0.81 13.96 14.40
CA GLY A 276 -1.18 15.36 14.25
C GLY A 276 -2.62 15.56 13.75
N CYS A 277 -3.23 14.51 13.19
CA CYS A 277 -4.62 14.49 12.73
C CYS A 277 -5.50 13.96 13.88
N ALA A 278 -6.33 14.81 14.48
CA ALA A 278 -7.08 14.42 15.67
C ALA A 278 -8.16 13.37 15.39
N THR A 279 -8.92 13.57 14.32
CA THR A 279 -10.05 12.73 13.90
C THR A 279 -10.06 12.51 12.39
N GLY A 280 -10.85 11.55 11.94
CA GLY A 280 -11.03 11.28 10.50
C GLY A 280 -11.66 12.41 9.72
N ASP A 281 -12.40 13.30 10.37
CA ASP A 281 -13.01 14.48 9.73
C ASP A 281 -11.97 15.50 9.22
N ASP A 282 -10.76 15.44 9.77
CA ASP A 282 -9.63 16.29 9.37
C ASP A 282 -8.88 15.73 8.14
N ILE A 283 -9.20 14.51 7.71
CA ILE A 283 -8.56 13.87 6.57
C ILE A 283 -9.18 14.37 5.26
N VAL A 284 -8.38 15.05 4.45
CA VAL A 284 -8.82 15.50 3.13
C VAL A 284 -8.90 14.32 2.17
N ILE A 285 -10.08 14.08 1.62
CA ILE A 285 -10.34 12.99 0.69
C ILE A 285 -10.15 13.48 -0.75
N GLU A 286 -9.31 12.78 -1.51
CA GLU A 286 -9.08 13.02 -2.94
C GLU A 286 -10.34 12.69 -3.74
N GLU A 287 -10.83 13.63 -4.56
CA GLU A 287 -11.88 13.39 -5.54
C GLU A 287 -11.25 13.15 -6.92
N ARG A 288 -11.67 12.10 -7.60
CA ARG A 288 -11.10 11.64 -8.87
C ARG A 288 -12.07 11.81 -10.02
N SER A 289 -11.56 11.67 -11.25
CA SER A 289 -12.37 11.79 -12.45
C SER A 289 -13.53 10.79 -12.47
N GLY A 290 -14.71 11.25 -12.84
CA GLY A 290 -15.87 10.40 -13.08
C GLY A 290 -15.69 9.41 -14.25
N GLU A 291 -14.71 9.65 -15.13
CA GLU A 291 -14.37 8.72 -16.20
C GLU A 291 -13.89 7.36 -15.67
N GLU A 292 -13.32 7.31 -14.48
CA GLU A 292 -12.97 6.04 -13.84
C GLU A 292 -14.21 5.16 -13.60
N ILE A 293 -15.38 5.78 -13.36
CA ILE A 293 -16.64 5.06 -13.18
C ILE A 293 -17.26 4.68 -14.51
N LYS A 294 -17.26 5.62 -15.49
CA LYS A 294 -18.02 5.46 -16.73
C LYS A 294 -17.32 4.61 -17.78
N THR A 295 -16.01 4.75 -17.91
CA THR A 295 -15.27 4.24 -19.07
C THR A 295 -14.18 3.24 -18.72
N MET A 296 -13.56 3.41 -17.54
CA MET A 296 -12.40 2.58 -17.20
C MET A 296 -12.79 1.10 -17.11
N PHE A 297 -12.05 0.27 -17.84
CA PHE A 297 -12.26 -1.19 -17.97
C PHE A 297 -13.54 -1.62 -18.71
N PHE A 298 -14.22 -0.69 -19.38
CA PHE A 298 -15.35 -1.01 -20.25
C PHE A 298 -14.99 -0.71 -21.72
N SER A 299 -15.49 -1.53 -22.64
CA SER A 299 -15.32 -1.30 -24.09
C SER A 299 -16.09 -0.08 -24.59
N GLU A 300 -17.18 0.25 -23.90
CA GLU A 300 -18.03 1.40 -24.16
C GLU A 300 -18.44 2.02 -22.81
N PRO A 301 -18.76 3.34 -22.79
CA PRO A 301 -19.24 3.99 -21.56
C PRO A 301 -20.51 3.32 -21.01
N VAL A 302 -20.58 3.11 -19.70
CA VAL A 302 -21.74 2.50 -19.04
C VAL A 302 -22.79 3.51 -18.57
N ALA A 303 -22.53 4.81 -18.78
CA ALA A 303 -23.46 5.89 -18.52
C ALA A 303 -23.30 6.99 -19.57
N GLU A 304 -24.37 7.76 -19.80
CA GLU A 304 -24.36 8.88 -20.71
C GLU A 304 -23.34 9.95 -20.30
N PRO A 305 -22.73 10.69 -21.25
CA PRO A 305 -21.72 11.71 -20.95
C PRO A 305 -22.19 12.77 -19.95
N GLU A 306 -23.46 13.18 -20.03
CA GLU A 306 -24.07 14.23 -19.22
C GLU A 306 -24.35 13.80 -17.77
N VAL A 307 -24.35 12.51 -17.45
CA VAL A 307 -24.56 12.01 -16.10
C VAL A 307 -23.39 12.41 -15.22
N LYS A 308 -23.66 13.15 -14.16
CA LYS A 308 -22.64 13.55 -13.16
C LYS A 308 -22.17 12.35 -12.38
N CYS A 309 -20.88 12.29 -12.09
CA CYS A 309 -20.28 11.29 -11.22
C CYS A 309 -19.74 11.98 -9.95
N TRP A 310 -19.82 11.26 -8.85
CA TRP A 310 -19.11 11.57 -7.61
C TRP A 310 -18.19 10.39 -7.31
N ASN A 311 -16.87 10.64 -7.29
CA ASN A 311 -15.85 9.59 -7.27
C ASN A 311 -14.75 9.90 -6.23
N PRO A 312 -15.06 9.83 -4.92
CA PRO A 312 -14.05 9.93 -3.90
C PRO A 312 -13.11 8.70 -3.98
N ALA A 313 -11.81 8.92 -3.82
CA ALA A 313 -10.84 7.83 -3.86
C ALA A 313 -10.86 6.96 -2.61
N PHE A 314 -11.24 7.55 -1.47
CA PHE A 314 -11.22 6.95 -0.14
C PHE A 314 -12.50 7.27 0.61
N ASP A 315 -12.78 6.49 1.65
CA ASP A 315 -13.74 6.83 2.70
C ASP A 315 -13.10 6.73 4.08
N VAL A 316 -13.73 7.37 5.06
CA VAL A 316 -13.28 7.31 6.46
C VAL A 316 -14.15 6.33 7.22
N THR A 317 -13.52 5.36 7.84
CA THR A 317 -14.14 4.39 8.76
C THR A 317 -13.96 4.85 10.19
N ASP A 318 -15.06 5.03 10.91
CA ASP A 318 -15.05 5.44 12.31
C ASP A 318 -14.34 4.40 13.18
N ALA A 319 -13.57 4.84 14.15
CA ALA A 319 -12.81 4.00 15.09
C ALA A 319 -13.65 2.93 15.80
N GLU A 320 -14.91 3.22 16.10
CA GLU A 320 -15.85 2.29 16.73
C GLU A 320 -16.26 1.09 15.87
N LEU A 321 -16.06 1.18 14.55
CA LEU A 321 -16.29 0.08 13.61
C LEU A 321 -15.07 -0.83 13.49
N VAL A 322 -13.90 -0.38 13.94
CA VAL A 322 -12.63 -1.10 13.85
C VAL A 322 -12.43 -1.96 15.09
N THR A 323 -12.23 -3.25 14.91
CA THR A 323 -11.99 -4.20 16.01
C THR A 323 -10.57 -4.10 16.56
N ALA A 324 -9.59 -3.93 15.68
CA ALA A 324 -8.20 -3.66 16.03
C ALA A 324 -7.44 -3.03 14.87
N ILE A 325 -6.43 -2.23 15.20
CA ILE A 325 -5.40 -1.73 14.26
C ILE A 325 -4.12 -2.53 14.52
N ILE A 326 -3.65 -3.20 13.47
CA ILE A 326 -2.48 -4.08 13.53
C ILE A 326 -1.30 -3.32 12.94
N THR A 327 -0.26 -3.14 13.75
CA THR A 327 0.97 -2.42 13.36
C THR A 327 2.18 -3.34 13.51
N GLU A 328 3.34 -2.90 13.06
CA GLU A 328 4.62 -3.59 13.28
C GLU A 328 5.02 -3.66 14.76
N ARG A 329 4.45 -2.77 15.59
CA ARG A 329 4.73 -2.70 17.03
C ARG A 329 3.73 -3.47 17.90
N GLY A 330 2.69 -4.03 17.29
CA GLY A 330 1.67 -4.79 17.98
C GLY A 330 0.26 -4.44 17.55
N ILE A 331 -0.71 -4.84 18.38
CA ILE A 331 -2.13 -4.73 18.10
C ILE A 331 -2.74 -3.67 19.01
N ALA A 332 -3.22 -2.57 18.42
CA ALA A 332 -3.99 -1.56 19.13
C ALA A 332 -5.48 -1.93 19.13
N ARG A 333 -6.15 -1.66 20.27
CA ARG A 333 -7.60 -1.84 20.44
C ARG A 333 -8.22 -0.59 21.02
N TYR A 334 -9.51 -0.41 20.76
CA TYR A 334 -10.28 0.72 21.32
C TYR A 334 -10.14 0.80 22.86
N PRO A 335 -9.95 2.01 23.42
CA PRO A 335 -9.82 3.32 22.76
C PRO A 335 -8.43 3.52 22.13
N TYR A 336 -8.44 3.89 20.85
CA TYR A 336 -7.21 3.96 20.03
C TYR A 336 -6.29 5.10 20.42
N THR A 337 -6.82 6.24 20.87
CA THR A 337 -6.03 7.37 21.35
C THR A 337 -4.99 6.95 22.40
N GLU A 338 -5.33 5.99 23.26
CA GLU A 338 -4.43 5.48 24.30
C GLU A 338 -3.57 4.33 23.79
N SER A 339 -4.20 3.38 23.08
CA SER A 339 -3.51 2.15 22.67
C SER A 339 -2.47 2.41 21.58
N LEU A 340 -2.73 3.30 20.60
CA LEU A 340 -1.76 3.72 19.61
C LEU A 340 -0.60 4.49 20.25
N LYS A 341 -0.89 5.49 21.10
CA LYS A 341 0.16 6.22 21.83
C LYS A 341 1.08 5.30 22.62
N ARG A 342 0.52 4.25 23.26
CA ARG A 342 1.32 3.28 24.02
C ARG A 342 2.30 2.52 23.15
N LEU A 343 1.89 2.12 21.94
CA LEU A 343 2.75 1.40 21.01
C LEU A 343 3.90 2.28 20.47
N TYR A 344 3.69 3.59 20.40
CA TYR A 344 4.66 4.55 19.83
C TYR A 344 5.29 5.50 20.86
N ALA A 345 5.08 5.29 22.17
CA ALA A 345 5.56 6.15 23.26
C ALA A 345 7.08 6.34 23.29
N SER A 346 7.87 5.42 22.72
CA SER A 346 9.33 5.51 22.68
C SER A 346 9.87 6.51 21.67
N GLU A 347 9.04 7.09 20.79
CA GLU A 347 9.45 8.05 19.76
C GLU A 347 9.28 9.52 20.15
N GLY A 348 8.84 9.80 21.39
CA GLY A 348 8.72 11.18 21.87
C GLY A 348 7.55 11.96 21.27
N ILE A 349 6.47 11.25 20.91
CA ILE A 349 5.21 11.83 20.41
C ILE A 349 4.33 12.25 21.58
#